data_2349d5a66ffe87efc0d17a92051e3ada
#
_entry.id   2349d5a66ffe87efc0d17a92051e3ada
#
_cell.length_a   1.000
_cell.length_b   1.000
_cell.length_c   1.000
_cell.angle_alpha   90.00
_cell.angle_beta   90.00
_cell.angle_gamma   90.00
#
_symmetry.space_group_name_H-M   'P 1'
#
loop_
_entity.id
_entity.type
_entity.pdbx_description
1 polymer ?
#
loop_
_entity_poly.entity_id
_entity_poly.type
_entity_poly.pdbx_seq_one_letter_code
_entity_poly.pdbx_strand_id
1 'polypeptide(L)'
;AYVKTEANSELDERIRTIAIDGTNNILKAIPNKCKIIFPSTHVVFEGFKIPKKNINEKEKPKPILMYAKSKVQNEIDIKKSKKNYVILRLGSVYGYSLDTMRINIMPNLFSKITSQNGTINLFGGGKQIKSVVPLIDVVRCMKFMEENDKIKKETFNLVKETVTVKEVAEICKKHNPKVTIKLTEDEIPNFGYTLSNKKLLDTGFKFLYNLDESISTMIQKWSLKNKNKDLEYKIRGKKEFIDKRGKISNYELTES
;
A
#
# COMPACT_ATOMS: atom_id res chain seq x y z
N ALA A 1 -10.52 3.62 -7.02
CA ALA A 1 -10.26 4.84 -6.23
C ALA A 1 -9.14 5.64 -6.89
N TYR A 2 -9.29 6.96 -6.96
CA TYR A 2 -8.23 7.84 -7.44
C TYR A 2 -7.21 8.01 -6.30
N VAL A 3 -5.96 7.65 -6.55
CA VAL A 3 -4.89 7.72 -5.56
C VAL A 3 -3.83 8.69 -6.06
N LYS A 4 -3.67 9.82 -5.37
CA LYS A 4 -2.60 10.77 -5.59
C LYS A 4 -1.99 11.13 -4.25
N THR A 5 -0.70 10.90 -4.10
CA THR A 5 0.04 11.04 -2.84
C THR A 5 1.04 12.18 -2.86
N GLU A 6 1.04 13.00 -3.91
CA GLU A 6 1.90 14.16 -4.05
C GLU A 6 1.37 15.36 -3.23
N ALA A 7 2.26 16.23 -2.80
CA ALA A 7 1.93 17.41 -2.00
C ALA A 7 0.85 18.32 -2.63
N ASN A 8 0.90 18.48 -3.96
CA ASN A 8 -0.07 19.29 -4.71
C ASN A 8 -1.43 18.62 -4.94
N SER A 9 -1.64 17.42 -4.43
CA SER A 9 -2.90 16.69 -4.60
C SER A 9 -4.08 17.31 -3.86
N GLU A 10 -3.83 18.23 -2.94
CA GLU A 10 -4.90 18.94 -2.19
C GLU A 10 -5.81 19.78 -3.10
N LEU A 11 -5.27 20.24 -4.23
CA LEU A 11 -6.01 21.05 -5.21
C LEU A 11 -6.71 20.18 -6.28
N ASP A 12 -6.59 18.84 -6.20
CA ASP A 12 -7.18 17.96 -7.20
C ASP A 12 -8.64 17.63 -6.85
N GLU A 13 -9.56 18.35 -7.45
CA GLU A 13 -11.02 18.15 -7.34
C GLU A 13 -11.46 16.71 -7.61
N ARG A 14 -10.70 15.94 -8.39
CA ARG A 14 -10.98 14.52 -8.68
C ARG A 14 -10.88 13.65 -7.45
N ILE A 15 -10.08 14.05 -6.44
CA ILE A 15 -10.03 13.32 -5.17
C ILE A 15 -11.38 13.44 -4.47
N ARG A 16 -11.98 14.62 -4.44
CA ARG A 16 -13.29 14.85 -3.87
C ARG A 16 -14.38 14.12 -4.68
N THR A 17 -14.47 14.40 -5.97
CA THR A 17 -15.55 13.86 -6.83
C THR A 17 -15.48 12.35 -6.98
N ILE A 18 -14.30 11.77 -7.22
CA ILE A 18 -14.16 10.32 -7.42
C ILE A 18 -14.13 9.56 -6.09
N ALA A 19 -13.39 10.04 -5.10
CA ALA A 19 -13.23 9.31 -3.84
C ALA A 19 -14.41 9.51 -2.89
N ILE A 20 -14.85 10.75 -2.67
CA ILE A 20 -15.90 11.06 -1.69
C ILE A 20 -17.28 10.93 -2.33
N ASP A 21 -17.57 11.73 -3.36
CA ASP A 21 -18.89 11.73 -3.99
C ASP A 21 -19.20 10.41 -4.68
N GLY A 22 -18.19 9.79 -5.33
CA GLY A 22 -18.32 8.46 -5.92
C GLY A 22 -18.68 7.38 -4.88
N THR A 23 -18.03 7.42 -3.70
CA THR A 23 -18.40 6.50 -2.60
C THR A 23 -19.81 6.75 -2.12
N ASN A 24 -20.22 8.01 -1.94
CA ASN A 24 -21.57 8.36 -1.51
C ASN A 24 -22.64 7.95 -2.53
N ASN A 25 -22.36 8.06 -3.83
CA ASN A 25 -23.25 7.59 -4.88
C ASN A 25 -23.44 6.06 -4.82
N ILE A 26 -22.36 5.30 -4.60
CA ILE A 26 -22.44 3.85 -4.38
C ILE A 26 -23.29 3.55 -3.15
N LEU A 27 -23.05 4.23 -2.01
CA LEU A 27 -23.81 4.04 -0.79
C LEU A 27 -25.31 4.29 -0.95
N LYS A 28 -25.70 5.24 -1.79
CA LYS A 28 -27.11 5.52 -2.12
C LYS A 28 -27.72 4.44 -3.02
N ALA A 29 -26.96 3.94 -3.99
CA ALA A 29 -27.44 3.04 -5.03
C ALA A 29 -27.59 1.58 -4.56
N ILE A 30 -26.70 1.10 -3.65
CA ILE A 30 -26.72 -0.30 -3.23
C ILE A 30 -27.83 -0.60 -2.20
N PRO A 31 -28.46 -1.78 -2.24
CA PRO A 31 -29.45 -2.19 -1.25
C PRO A 31 -28.89 -2.25 0.17
N ASN A 32 -29.76 -2.07 1.18
CA ASN A 32 -29.33 -2.12 2.59
C ASN A 32 -28.80 -3.50 3.03
N LYS A 33 -29.19 -4.57 2.34
CA LYS A 33 -28.69 -5.93 2.62
C LYS A 33 -27.27 -6.18 2.13
N CYS A 34 -26.73 -5.31 1.27
CA CYS A 34 -25.35 -5.44 0.77
C CYS A 34 -24.34 -5.21 1.89
N LYS A 35 -23.34 -6.06 1.95
CA LYS A 35 -22.16 -5.91 2.78
C LYS A 35 -21.09 -5.16 1.99
N ILE A 36 -20.52 -4.13 2.60
CA ILE A 36 -19.47 -3.31 2.00
C ILE A 36 -18.14 -3.75 2.57
N ILE A 37 -17.21 -4.17 1.73
CA ILE A 37 -15.81 -4.37 2.10
C ILE A 37 -14.99 -3.23 1.52
N PHE A 38 -14.55 -2.31 2.39
CA PHE A 38 -13.91 -1.07 1.97
C PHE A 38 -12.41 -1.07 2.23
N PRO A 39 -11.58 -1.04 1.17
CA PRO A 39 -10.14 -0.88 1.31
C PRO A 39 -9.78 0.57 1.68
N SER A 40 -9.58 0.81 2.97
CA SER A 40 -8.99 2.02 3.52
C SER A 40 -7.46 1.92 3.53
N THR A 41 -6.77 2.72 4.31
CA THR A 41 -5.31 2.80 4.29
C THR A 41 -4.73 3.07 5.68
N HIS A 42 -3.52 2.58 5.93
CA HIS A 42 -2.77 2.94 7.14
C HIS A 42 -2.33 4.41 7.16
N VAL A 43 -2.20 5.06 5.99
CA VAL A 43 -1.78 6.48 5.89
C VAL A 43 -2.73 7.45 6.59
N VAL A 44 -3.89 7.00 7.05
CA VAL A 44 -4.76 7.80 7.95
C VAL A 44 -4.07 8.17 9.27
N PHE A 45 -2.93 7.58 9.58
CA PHE A 45 -2.13 7.83 10.78
C PHE A 45 -0.82 8.60 10.54
N GLU A 46 -0.58 9.10 9.33
CA GLU A 46 0.69 9.80 8.99
C GLU A 46 0.95 11.07 9.79
N GLY A 47 -0.07 11.69 10.36
CA GLY A 47 0.05 12.94 11.11
C GLY A 47 0.56 12.81 12.54
N PHE A 48 1.02 11.64 12.98
CA PHE A 48 1.70 11.52 14.27
C PHE A 48 3.13 12.08 14.18
N LYS A 49 3.40 13.13 14.96
CA LYS A 49 4.73 13.78 15.03
C LYS A 49 5.79 12.93 15.71
N ILE A 50 5.39 12.02 16.59
CA ILE A 50 6.25 11.12 17.34
C ILE A 50 5.95 9.68 16.89
N PRO A 51 6.97 8.83 16.71
CA PRO A 51 6.77 7.43 16.38
C PRO A 51 5.83 6.76 17.38
N LYS A 52 4.70 6.24 16.88
CA LYS A 52 3.70 5.55 17.68
C LYS A 52 3.71 4.06 17.35
N LYS A 53 3.72 3.22 18.39
CA LYS A 53 3.76 1.75 18.23
C LYS A 53 2.42 1.12 18.51
N ASN A 54 2.14 0.02 17.83
CA ASN A 54 0.96 -0.83 18.05
C ASN A 54 -0.39 -0.08 17.98
N ILE A 55 -0.51 0.83 17.01
CA ILE A 55 -1.75 1.57 16.78
C ILE A 55 -2.87 0.56 16.47
N ASN A 56 -3.90 0.54 17.30
CA ASN A 56 -5.10 -0.26 17.06
C ASN A 56 -6.19 0.55 16.36
N GLU A 57 -7.30 -0.11 16.03
CA GLU A 57 -8.39 0.46 15.24
C GLU A 57 -9.19 1.55 15.96
N LYS A 58 -9.10 1.63 17.30
CA LYS A 58 -9.75 2.67 18.12
C LYS A 58 -9.01 4.00 18.08
N GLU A 59 -7.75 3.99 17.65
CA GLU A 59 -6.95 5.20 17.55
C GLU A 59 -7.57 6.18 16.55
N LYS A 60 -7.62 7.46 16.95
CA LYS A 60 -8.16 8.53 16.13
C LYS A 60 -7.24 8.82 14.93
N PRO A 61 -7.72 8.73 13.68
CA PRO A 61 -6.96 9.10 12.50
C PRO A 61 -6.41 10.53 12.58
N LYS A 62 -5.20 10.72 12.04
CA LYS A 62 -4.54 12.02 11.86
C LYS A 62 -4.01 12.12 10.42
N PRO A 63 -4.88 12.21 9.41
CA PRO A 63 -4.46 12.26 8.02
C PRO A 63 -3.80 13.60 7.69
N ILE A 64 -2.75 13.57 6.87
CA ILE A 64 -2.09 14.77 6.32
C ILE A 64 -2.53 14.96 4.88
N LEU A 65 -2.28 13.97 4.03
CA LEU A 65 -2.54 14.04 2.60
C LEU A 65 -4.05 13.98 2.29
N MET A 66 -4.47 14.66 1.22
CA MET A 66 -5.87 14.66 0.78
C MET A 66 -6.39 13.23 0.50
N TYR A 67 -5.55 12.35 -0.03
CA TYR A 67 -5.86 10.93 -0.17
C TYR A 67 -6.28 10.30 1.16
N ALA A 68 -5.51 10.52 2.22
CA ALA A 68 -5.81 9.99 3.55
C ALA A 68 -7.04 10.66 4.16
N LYS A 69 -7.20 11.98 3.99
CA LYS A 69 -8.40 12.74 4.41
C LYS A 69 -9.65 12.19 3.73
N SER A 70 -9.61 11.93 2.42
CA SER A 70 -10.74 11.35 1.69
C SER A 70 -11.08 9.94 2.16
N LYS A 71 -10.08 9.11 2.49
CA LYS A 71 -10.32 7.77 3.05
C LYS A 71 -10.98 7.84 4.43
N VAL A 72 -10.56 8.77 5.29
CA VAL A 72 -11.21 9.01 6.59
C VAL A 72 -12.66 9.44 6.39
N GLN A 73 -12.94 10.37 5.45
CA GLN A 73 -14.30 10.78 5.15
C GLN A 73 -15.15 9.59 4.67
N ASN A 74 -14.61 8.76 3.77
CA ASN A 74 -15.30 7.55 3.32
C ASN A 74 -15.60 6.58 4.48
N GLU A 75 -14.65 6.37 5.42
CA GLU A 75 -14.92 5.56 6.61
C GLU A 75 -16.08 6.11 7.45
N ILE A 76 -16.16 7.44 7.60
CA ILE A 76 -17.26 8.12 8.31
C ILE A 76 -18.57 7.92 7.59
N ASP A 77 -18.62 8.14 6.28
CA ASP A 77 -19.84 8.04 5.48
C ASP A 77 -20.38 6.61 5.43
N ILE A 78 -19.49 5.62 5.29
CA ILE A 78 -19.83 4.21 5.36
C ILE A 78 -20.43 3.84 6.74
N LYS A 79 -19.82 4.29 7.84
CA LYS A 79 -20.33 4.07 9.19
C LYS A 79 -21.70 4.71 9.41
N LYS A 80 -21.91 5.91 8.87
CA LYS A 80 -23.20 6.63 8.96
C LYS A 80 -24.30 6.01 8.08
N SER A 81 -23.96 5.28 7.03
CA SER A 81 -24.92 4.71 6.06
C SER A 81 -25.84 3.64 6.66
N LYS A 82 -25.59 3.18 7.88
CA LYS A 82 -26.29 2.08 8.58
C LYS A 82 -26.21 0.71 7.89
N LYS A 83 -25.52 0.60 6.75
CA LYS A 83 -25.31 -0.66 6.03
C LYS A 83 -24.34 -1.59 6.77
N ASN A 84 -24.29 -2.86 6.39
CA ASN A 84 -23.24 -3.75 6.84
C ASN A 84 -21.92 -3.39 6.16
N TYR A 85 -20.83 -3.30 6.91
CA TYR A 85 -19.53 -2.97 6.37
C TYR A 85 -18.39 -3.69 7.10
N VAL A 86 -17.29 -3.83 6.40
CA VAL A 86 -15.97 -4.11 6.94
C VAL A 86 -15.01 -3.11 6.31
N ILE A 87 -14.30 -2.35 7.13
CA ILE A 87 -13.27 -1.41 6.71
C ILE A 87 -11.92 -2.04 6.97
N LEU A 88 -11.09 -2.15 5.94
CA LEU A 88 -9.75 -2.70 6.01
C LEU A 88 -8.73 -1.57 5.82
N ARG A 89 -8.03 -1.15 6.88
CA ARG A 89 -6.93 -0.20 6.81
C ARG A 89 -5.66 -0.94 6.37
N LEU A 90 -5.41 -0.93 5.06
CA LEU A 90 -4.31 -1.67 4.44
C LEU A 90 -2.97 -1.04 4.79
N GLY A 91 -1.99 -1.86 5.16
CA GLY A 91 -0.58 -1.50 5.11
C GLY A 91 -0.10 -1.22 3.69
N SER A 92 1.18 -0.99 3.50
CA SER A 92 1.78 -0.92 2.16
C SER A 92 1.66 -2.28 1.49
N VAL A 93 0.78 -2.37 0.49
CA VAL A 93 0.48 -3.63 -0.22
C VAL A 93 1.60 -3.92 -1.20
N TYR A 94 2.27 -5.05 -1.04
CA TYR A 94 3.33 -5.50 -1.92
C TYR A 94 2.99 -6.85 -2.58
N GLY A 95 3.58 -7.10 -3.74
CA GLY A 95 3.42 -8.32 -4.49
C GLY A 95 3.45 -8.09 -5.98
N TYR A 96 3.79 -9.14 -6.72
CA TYR A 96 3.91 -9.07 -8.17
C TYR A 96 2.53 -9.08 -8.85
N SER A 97 2.32 -8.14 -9.77
CA SER A 97 1.20 -8.13 -10.71
C SER A 97 1.67 -7.55 -12.03
N LEU A 98 1.20 -8.12 -13.14
CA LEU A 98 1.55 -7.64 -14.49
C LEU A 98 0.94 -6.29 -14.80
N ASP A 99 -0.34 -6.11 -14.48
CA ASP A 99 -1.14 -5.02 -15.03
C ASP A 99 -1.40 -3.87 -14.06
N THR A 100 -1.39 -4.13 -12.77
CA THR A 100 -1.87 -3.17 -11.76
C THR A 100 -0.89 -2.93 -10.61
N MET A 101 0.31 -3.48 -10.71
CA MET A 101 1.34 -3.34 -9.68
C MET A 101 1.78 -1.89 -9.51
N ARG A 102 1.67 -1.39 -8.29
CA ARG A 102 2.24 -0.10 -7.93
C ARG A 102 3.72 -0.28 -7.62
N ILE A 103 4.57 0.03 -8.60
CA ILE A 103 6.01 -0.24 -8.53
C ILE A 103 6.71 0.54 -7.41
N ASN A 104 6.29 1.76 -7.10
CA ASN A 104 6.91 2.61 -6.07
C ASN A 104 6.57 2.20 -4.63
N ILE A 105 5.83 1.14 -4.43
CA ILE A 105 5.77 0.52 -3.10
C ILE A 105 7.12 -0.12 -2.82
N MET A 106 7.75 0.27 -1.72
CA MET A 106 9.16 0.00 -1.44
C MET A 106 9.60 -1.46 -1.65
N PRO A 107 8.89 -2.52 -1.19
CA PRO A 107 9.31 -3.89 -1.48
C PRO A 107 9.26 -4.24 -2.97
N ASN A 108 8.29 -3.67 -3.72
CA ASN A 108 8.17 -3.88 -5.16
C ASN A 108 9.34 -3.22 -5.91
N LEU A 109 9.61 -1.95 -5.60
CA LEU A 109 10.70 -1.18 -6.21
C LEU A 109 12.06 -1.82 -5.92
N PHE A 110 12.33 -2.16 -4.67
CA PHE A 110 13.61 -2.76 -4.29
C PHE A 110 13.82 -4.13 -4.96
N SER A 111 12.78 -4.94 -5.05
CA SER A 111 12.85 -6.22 -5.78
C SER A 111 13.17 -6.03 -7.27
N LYS A 112 12.58 -4.99 -7.90
CA LYS A 112 12.87 -4.68 -9.30
C LYS A 112 14.31 -4.18 -9.50
N ILE A 113 14.77 -3.23 -8.68
CA ILE A 113 16.15 -2.75 -8.70
C ILE A 113 17.12 -3.93 -8.52
N THR A 114 16.82 -4.80 -7.57
CA THR A 114 17.63 -5.98 -7.26
C THR A 114 17.71 -6.95 -8.43
N SER A 115 16.60 -7.18 -9.14
CA SER A 115 16.58 -8.04 -10.33
C SER A 115 17.46 -7.52 -11.47
N GLN A 116 17.78 -6.25 -11.45
CA GLN A 116 18.60 -5.57 -12.46
C GLN A 116 20.05 -5.32 -11.99
N ASN A 117 20.45 -5.85 -10.82
CA ASN A 117 21.74 -5.59 -10.18
C ASN A 117 22.00 -4.09 -9.93
N GLY A 118 20.93 -3.31 -9.70
CA GLY A 118 21.00 -1.87 -9.53
C GLY A 118 21.45 -1.43 -8.13
N THR A 119 21.23 -0.14 -7.81
CA THR A 119 21.57 0.44 -6.53
C THR A 119 20.32 0.83 -5.76
N ILE A 120 20.16 0.34 -4.54
CA ILE A 120 19.14 0.74 -3.58
C ILE A 120 19.71 1.88 -2.73
N ASN A 121 19.11 3.07 -2.81
CA ASN A 121 19.48 4.20 -1.96
C ASN A 121 18.65 4.20 -0.68
N LEU A 122 19.30 4.20 0.47
CA LEU A 122 18.68 4.23 1.79
C LEU A 122 18.80 5.62 2.40
N PHE A 123 17.78 6.44 2.22
CA PHE A 123 17.70 7.77 2.81
C PHE A 123 17.65 7.69 4.34
N GLY A 124 18.47 8.51 5.01
CA GLY A 124 18.62 8.50 6.45
C GLY A 124 18.98 7.13 7.03
N GLY A 125 19.80 6.36 6.31
CA GLY A 125 20.23 5.03 6.70
C GLY A 125 19.12 3.97 6.70
N GLY A 126 17.97 4.26 6.08
CA GLY A 126 16.85 3.31 5.97
C GLY A 126 16.14 2.99 7.29
N LYS A 127 16.18 3.88 8.28
CA LYS A 127 15.58 3.69 9.62
C LYS A 127 14.05 3.80 9.64
N GLN A 128 13.42 4.27 8.55
CA GLN A 128 11.97 4.44 8.47
C GLN A 128 11.26 3.09 8.63
N ILE A 129 10.21 3.10 9.48
CA ILE A 129 9.38 1.93 9.74
C ILE A 129 8.19 1.91 8.78
N LYS A 130 7.90 0.75 8.21
CA LYS A 130 6.78 0.52 7.30
C LYS A 130 5.98 -0.70 7.74
N SER A 131 4.67 -0.53 7.80
CA SER A 131 3.73 -1.64 7.96
C SER A 131 3.33 -2.14 6.58
N VAL A 132 3.61 -3.40 6.29
CA VAL A 132 3.46 -4.00 4.96
C VAL A 132 2.50 -5.20 4.99
N VAL A 133 1.91 -5.52 3.84
CA VAL A 133 1.00 -6.66 3.70
C VAL A 133 1.10 -7.26 2.29
N PRO A 134 1.17 -8.61 2.15
CA PRO A 134 1.18 -9.27 0.85
C PRO A 134 -0.14 -9.06 0.10
N LEU A 135 -0.08 -8.75 -1.20
CA LEU A 135 -1.24 -8.58 -2.06
C LEU A 135 -2.20 -9.80 -2.02
N ILE A 136 -1.64 -10.98 -2.05
CA ILE A 136 -2.46 -12.21 -2.03
C ILE A 136 -3.21 -12.34 -0.70
N ASP A 137 -2.58 -12.01 0.43
CA ASP A 137 -3.26 -12.03 1.73
C ASP A 137 -4.32 -10.93 1.86
N VAL A 138 -4.16 -9.78 1.17
CA VAL A 138 -5.23 -8.78 1.06
C VAL A 138 -6.45 -9.38 0.37
N VAL A 139 -6.27 -10.04 -0.78
CA VAL A 139 -7.37 -10.68 -1.52
C VAL A 139 -8.03 -11.78 -0.69
N ARG A 140 -7.23 -12.62 -0.04
CA ARG A 140 -7.72 -13.66 0.86
C ARG A 140 -8.51 -13.10 2.04
N CYS A 141 -8.05 -11.98 2.61
CA CYS A 141 -8.76 -11.31 3.69
C CYS A 141 -10.10 -10.75 3.21
N MET A 142 -10.15 -10.12 2.04
CA MET A 142 -11.42 -9.63 1.47
C MET A 142 -12.42 -10.78 1.27
N LYS A 143 -11.97 -11.91 0.70
CA LYS A 143 -12.81 -13.10 0.56
C LYS A 143 -13.26 -13.65 1.92
N PHE A 144 -12.37 -13.76 2.88
CA PHE A 144 -12.69 -14.19 4.25
C PHE A 144 -13.77 -13.29 4.90
N MET A 145 -13.67 -11.96 4.68
CA MET A 145 -14.66 -11.02 5.19
C MET A 145 -16.01 -11.13 4.45
N GLU A 146 -15.99 -11.45 3.16
CA GLU A 146 -17.20 -11.70 2.36
C GLU A 146 -17.95 -12.93 2.87
N GLU A 147 -17.25 -14.04 3.07
CA GLU A 147 -17.79 -15.33 3.47
C GLU A 147 -18.22 -15.39 4.94
N ASN A 148 -17.84 -14.41 5.77
CA ASN A 148 -18.13 -14.42 7.19
C ASN A 148 -19.19 -13.40 7.59
N ASP A 149 -20.47 -13.79 7.57
CA ASP A 149 -21.60 -12.92 7.88
C ASP A 149 -21.64 -12.42 9.33
N LYS A 150 -20.92 -13.07 10.25
CA LYS A 150 -20.85 -12.64 11.64
C LYS A 150 -19.97 -11.38 11.80
N ILE A 151 -19.03 -11.16 10.89
CA ILE A 151 -18.16 -9.98 10.90
C ILE A 151 -18.88 -8.85 10.14
N LYS A 152 -19.41 -7.88 10.87
CA LYS A 152 -20.14 -6.73 10.32
C LYS A 152 -19.96 -5.51 11.19
N LYS A 153 -20.00 -4.31 10.57
CA LYS A 153 -19.81 -3.00 11.23
C LYS A 153 -18.47 -2.87 11.95
N GLU A 154 -17.43 -3.42 11.33
CA GLU A 154 -16.10 -3.51 11.92
C GLU A 154 -15.05 -2.81 11.09
N THR A 155 -13.98 -2.39 11.76
CA THR A 155 -12.76 -1.88 11.14
C THR A 155 -11.58 -2.72 11.60
N PHE A 156 -10.69 -3.09 10.68
CA PHE A 156 -9.47 -3.85 10.95
C PHE A 156 -8.25 -3.20 10.33
N ASN A 157 -7.12 -3.25 11.03
CA ASN A 157 -5.82 -3.00 10.45
C ASN A 157 -5.36 -4.26 9.71
N LEU A 158 -5.22 -4.17 8.39
CA LEU A 158 -4.75 -5.27 7.56
C LEU A 158 -3.27 -5.05 7.24
N VAL A 159 -2.43 -5.43 8.17
CA VAL A 159 -0.97 -5.42 8.09
C VAL A 159 -0.45 -6.77 8.57
N LYS A 160 0.60 -7.27 7.94
CA LYS A 160 1.22 -8.52 8.37
C LYS A 160 2.51 -8.26 9.15
N GLU A 161 3.40 -7.48 8.57
CA GLU A 161 4.74 -7.27 9.09
C GLU A 161 5.03 -5.78 9.27
N THR A 162 5.87 -5.47 10.23
CA THR A 162 6.46 -4.16 10.41
C THR A 162 7.96 -4.29 10.20
N VAL A 163 8.48 -3.54 9.26
CA VAL A 163 9.88 -3.59 8.83
C VAL A 163 10.46 -2.21 8.65
N THR A 164 11.77 -2.08 8.80
CA THR A 164 12.51 -0.90 8.36
C THR A 164 12.81 -0.98 6.87
N VAL A 165 13.05 0.16 6.24
CA VAL A 165 13.49 0.22 4.83
C VAL A 165 14.80 -0.51 4.64
N LYS A 166 15.70 -0.45 5.64
CA LYS A 166 16.99 -1.16 5.64
C LYS A 166 16.79 -2.68 5.63
N GLU A 167 15.93 -3.22 6.50
CA GLU A 167 15.66 -4.67 6.54
C GLU A 167 15.17 -5.19 5.19
N VAL A 168 14.33 -4.44 4.49
CA VAL A 168 13.87 -4.84 3.14
C VAL A 168 15.02 -4.85 2.13
N ALA A 169 15.92 -3.87 2.17
CA ALA A 169 17.09 -3.86 1.31
C ALA A 169 18.05 -5.04 1.62
N GLU A 170 18.21 -5.39 2.89
CA GLU A 170 19.01 -6.54 3.31
C GLU A 170 18.41 -7.87 2.82
N ILE A 171 17.09 -8.02 2.88
CA ILE A 171 16.39 -9.17 2.27
C ILE A 171 16.65 -9.21 0.76
N CYS A 172 16.56 -8.09 0.07
CA CYS A 172 16.88 -8.01 -1.36
C CYS A 172 18.32 -8.46 -1.63
N LYS A 173 19.29 -7.98 -0.85
CA LYS A 173 20.70 -8.34 -0.99
C LYS A 173 20.98 -9.83 -0.71
N LYS A 174 20.27 -10.43 0.24
CA LYS A 174 20.30 -11.86 0.52
C LYS A 174 19.94 -12.68 -0.74
N HIS A 175 18.92 -12.27 -1.48
CA HIS A 175 18.43 -12.97 -2.68
C HIS A 175 19.21 -12.64 -3.95
N ASN A 176 19.89 -11.49 -3.99
CA ASN A 176 20.82 -11.14 -5.09
C ASN A 176 21.99 -10.31 -4.55
N PRO A 177 23.14 -10.94 -4.23
CA PRO A 177 24.31 -10.25 -3.70
C PRO A 177 24.93 -9.19 -4.62
N LYS A 178 24.57 -9.17 -5.91
CA LYS A 178 25.05 -8.17 -6.88
C LYS A 178 24.40 -6.80 -6.72
N VAL A 179 23.26 -6.69 -6.01
CA VAL A 179 22.64 -5.40 -5.72
C VAL A 179 23.54 -4.58 -4.80
N THR A 180 23.67 -3.30 -5.12
CA THR A 180 24.41 -2.35 -4.27
C THR A 180 23.43 -1.65 -3.31
N ILE A 181 23.81 -1.51 -2.04
CA ILE A 181 23.07 -0.70 -1.06
C ILE A 181 23.93 0.52 -0.72
N LYS A 182 23.39 1.72 -0.98
CA LYS A 182 24.03 2.99 -0.68
C LYS A 182 23.26 3.71 0.43
N LEU A 183 23.96 4.05 1.51
CA LEU A 183 23.40 4.85 2.59
C LEU A 183 23.57 6.33 2.24
N THR A 184 22.55 7.13 2.54
CA THR A 184 22.61 8.58 2.45
C THR A 184 22.30 9.17 3.82
N GLU A 185 22.85 10.36 4.11
CA GLU A 185 22.70 11.06 5.38
C GLU A 185 21.49 12.01 5.41
N ASP A 186 20.65 11.96 4.40
CA ASP A 186 19.49 12.84 4.30
C ASP A 186 18.58 12.73 5.54
N GLU A 187 18.04 13.86 5.95
CA GLU A 187 17.07 13.90 7.03
C GLU A 187 15.77 13.15 6.64
N ILE A 188 15.24 12.43 7.61
CA ILE A 188 13.98 11.70 7.45
C ILE A 188 12.87 12.48 8.15
N PRO A 189 11.88 12.98 7.41
CA PRO A 189 10.80 13.78 7.99
C PRO A 189 9.88 12.99 8.93
N ASN A 190 9.86 11.66 8.80
CA ASN A 190 9.01 10.79 9.62
C ASN A 190 9.60 9.38 9.75
N PHE A 191 9.84 8.93 10.97
CA PHE A 191 10.31 7.57 11.27
C PHE A 191 9.23 6.49 11.09
N GLY A 192 7.97 6.91 10.93
CA GLY A 192 6.86 5.98 10.75
C GLY A 192 6.15 5.59 12.06
N TYR A 193 5.32 4.59 11.97
CA TYR A 193 4.50 4.05 13.06
C TYR A 193 4.22 2.58 12.81
N THR A 194 3.82 1.87 13.87
CA THR A 194 3.44 0.46 13.74
C THR A 194 1.96 0.28 14.04
N LEU A 195 1.34 -0.65 13.31
CA LEU A 195 -0.07 -1.00 13.46
C LEU A 195 -0.21 -2.38 14.12
N SER A 196 -1.17 -2.51 15.01
CA SER A 196 -1.58 -3.80 15.55
C SER A 196 -2.57 -4.47 14.60
N ASN A 197 -2.32 -5.73 14.26
CA ASN A 197 -3.23 -6.60 13.52
C ASN A 197 -3.96 -7.60 14.43
N LYS A 198 -3.79 -7.47 15.74
CA LYS A 198 -4.34 -8.43 16.72
C LYS A 198 -5.84 -8.65 16.51
N LYS A 199 -6.62 -7.59 16.38
CA LYS A 199 -8.07 -7.67 16.17
C LYS A 199 -8.44 -8.50 14.94
N LEU A 200 -7.69 -8.38 13.84
CA LEU A 200 -7.89 -9.19 12.66
C LEU A 200 -7.58 -10.67 12.92
N LEU A 201 -6.46 -10.95 13.58
CA LEU A 201 -6.06 -12.32 13.92
C LEU A 201 -7.05 -12.98 14.88
N ASP A 202 -7.62 -12.23 15.80
CA ASP A 202 -8.66 -12.72 16.73
C ASP A 202 -9.96 -13.18 16.01
N THR A 203 -10.16 -12.81 14.73
CA THR A 203 -11.26 -13.35 13.88
C THR A 203 -11.00 -14.77 13.35
N GLY A 204 -9.79 -15.29 13.53
CA GLY A 204 -9.32 -16.55 12.94
C GLY A 204 -8.66 -16.40 11.57
N PHE A 205 -8.55 -15.18 11.02
CA PHE A 205 -7.81 -14.96 9.78
C PHE A 205 -6.32 -15.29 9.96
N LYS A 206 -5.73 -15.99 8.98
CA LYS A 206 -4.32 -16.36 8.96
C LYS A 206 -3.63 -15.84 7.72
N PHE A 207 -2.51 -15.14 7.90
CA PHE A 207 -1.61 -14.79 6.82
C PHE A 207 -0.85 -16.04 6.35
N LEU A 208 -0.64 -16.18 5.05
CA LEU A 208 0.09 -17.33 4.47
C LEU A 208 1.41 -16.92 3.82
N TYR A 209 1.53 -15.68 3.35
CA TYR A 209 2.68 -15.23 2.58
C TYR A 209 3.58 -14.33 3.45
N ASN A 210 4.89 -14.47 3.33
CA ASN A 210 5.86 -13.64 4.05
C ASN A 210 6.65 -12.75 3.09
N LEU A 211 7.31 -11.74 3.66
CA LEU A 211 8.03 -10.73 2.87
C LEU A 211 9.26 -11.32 2.18
N ASP A 212 10.02 -12.15 2.85
CA ASP A 212 11.27 -12.75 2.31
C ASP A 212 10.99 -13.57 1.05
N GLU A 213 10.03 -14.51 1.12
CA GLU A 213 9.62 -15.33 -0.03
C GLU A 213 8.99 -14.50 -1.15
N SER A 214 8.20 -13.49 -0.80
CA SER A 214 7.58 -12.60 -1.77
C SER A 214 8.62 -11.78 -2.53
N ILE A 215 9.64 -11.25 -1.84
CA ILE A 215 10.77 -10.54 -2.46
C ILE A 215 11.54 -11.48 -3.40
N SER A 216 11.87 -12.68 -2.94
CA SER A 216 12.52 -13.70 -3.78
C SER A 216 11.73 -13.95 -5.07
N THR A 217 10.43 -14.19 -4.94
CA THR A 217 9.53 -14.41 -6.07
C THR A 217 9.49 -13.20 -7.02
N MET A 218 9.42 -11.99 -6.50
CA MET A 218 9.42 -10.76 -7.31
C MET A 218 10.73 -10.57 -8.08
N ILE A 219 11.88 -10.79 -7.42
CA ILE A 219 13.21 -10.72 -8.06
C ILE A 219 13.29 -11.73 -9.22
N GLN A 220 12.87 -12.97 -8.99
CA GLN A 220 12.88 -14.01 -10.02
C GLN A 220 12.00 -13.62 -11.22
N LYS A 221 10.76 -13.21 -10.97
CA LYS A 221 9.82 -12.80 -12.02
C LYS A 221 10.32 -11.59 -12.82
N TRP A 222 10.91 -10.59 -12.17
CA TRP A 222 11.54 -9.46 -12.85
C TRP A 222 12.76 -9.87 -13.66
N SER A 223 13.59 -10.79 -13.15
CA SER A 223 14.78 -11.30 -13.86
C SER A 223 14.41 -12.09 -15.11
N LEU A 224 13.36 -12.91 -15.06
CA LEU A 224 12.82 -13.64 -16.23
C LEU A 224 12.31 -12.67 -17.30
N LYS A 225 11.63 -11.61 -16.89
CA LYS A 225 11.14 -10.57 -17.78
C LYS A 225 12.24 -9.78 -18.47
N ASN A 226 13.33 -9.50 -17.78
CA ASN A 226 14.48 -8.82 -18.38
C ASN A 226 15.11 -9.63 -19.53
N LYS A 227 14.93 -10.95 -19.55
CA LYS A 227 15.36 -11.81 -20.66
C LYS A 227 14.39 -11.85 -21.84
N ASN A 228 13.11 -11.55 -21.63
CA ASN A 228 12.03 -11.74 -22.59
C ASN A 228 11.30 -10.43 -22.96
N LYS A 229 11.99 -9.48 -23.60
CA LYS A 229 11.38 -8.31 -24.29
C LYS A 229 10.26 -7.52 -23.56
N ASP A 230 10.17 -7.57 -22.24
CA ASP A 230 9.17 -6.81 -21.48
C ASP A 230 9.45 -5.30 -21.34
N LEU A 231 10.32 -4.79 -22.21
CA LEU A 231 10.36 -3.38 -22.54
C LEU A 231 8.98 -2.89 -23.01
N GLU A 232 8.21 -3.72 -23.73
CA GLU A 232 6.90 -3.32 -24.24
C GLU A 232 5.87 -3.04 -23.13
N TYR A 233 5.83 -3.85 -22.09
CA TYR A 233 4.92 -3.60 -20.97
C TYR A 233 5.35 -2.34 -20.18
N LYS A 234 6.64 -2.20 -19.95
CA LYS A 234 7.22 -1.02 -19.32
C LYS A 234 6.94 0.24 -20.13
N ILE A 235 7.09 0.18 -21.45
CA ILE A 235 6.81 1.26 -22.39
C ILE A 235 5.29 1.53 -22.48
N ARG A 236 4.45 0.50 -22.52
CA ARG A 236 3.00 0.64 -22.60
C ARG A 236 2.42 1.22 -21.30
N GLY A 237 2.79 0.69 -20.17
CA GLY A 237 2.41 1.22 -18.86
C GLY A 237 2.92 2.65 -18.68
N LYS A 238 4.13 2.94 -19.13
CA LYS A 238 4.79 4.23 -19.15
C LYS A 238 4.01 5.24 -19.99
N LYS A 239 3.73 4.92 -21.24
CA LYS A 239 3.04 5.80 -22.18
C LYS A 239 1.60 6.10 -21.75
N GLU A 240 0.83 5.10 -21.36
CA GLU A 240 -0.53 5.29 -20.85
C GLU A 240 -0.56 6.12 -19.57
N PHE A 241 0.44 5.97 -18.77
CA PHE A 241 0.53 6.67 -17.50
C PHE A 241 0.93 8.14 -17.71
N ILE A 242 1.88 8.43 -18.59
CA ILE A 242 2.28 9.78 -18.99
C ILE A 242 1.11 10.51 -19.65
N ASP A 243 0.46 9.91 -20.63
CA ASP A 243 -0.63 10.53 -21.40
C ASP A 243 -1.85 10.86 -20.52
N LYS A 244 -2.11 10.06 -19.50
CA LYS A 244 -3.26 10.25 -18.60
C LYS A 244 -2.99 11.15 -17.40
N ARG A 245 -1.73 11.31 -16.96
CA ARG A 245 -1.41 11.92 -15.67
C ARG A 245 -0.27 12.91 -15.65
N GLY A 246 0.42 13.15 -16.76
CA GLY A 246 1.39 14.23 -16.98
C GLY A 246 2.64 14.29 -16.10
N LYS A 247 2.67 13.69 -14.92
CA LYS A 247 3.78 13.80 -13.96
C LYS A 247 4.46 12.49 -13.60
N ILE A 248 4.13 11.44 -14.28
CA ILE A 248 4.66 10.13 -13.92
C ILE A 248 5.96 9.80 -14.64
N SER A 249 6.40 10.66 -15.55
CA SER A 249 7.76 10.63 -16.03
C SER A 249 8.82 10.68 -14.90
N ASN A 250 8.54 11.42 -13.80
CA ASN A 250 9.41 11.44 -12.63
C ASN A 250 9.46 10.09 -11.87
N TYR A 251 8.49 9.26 -12.09
CA TYR A 251 8.36 7.94 -11.50
C TYR A 251 9.32 6.93 -12.12
N GLU A 252 9.66 7.15 -13.35
CA GLU A 252 10.55 6.28 -14.12
C GLU A 252 12.00 6.64 -13.95
N LEU A 253 12.30 7.90 -13.66
CA LEU A 253 13.64 8.34 -13.31
C LEU A 253 14.12 7.74 -11.97
N THR A 254 13.19 7.36 -11.09
CA THR A 254 13.51 6.62 -9.87
C THR A 254 13.61 5.11 -10.11
N GLU A 255 13.25 4.64 -11.29
CA GLU A 255 13.30 3.25 -11.70
C GLU A 255 14.55 2.89 -12.51
N SER A 256 15.29 3.89 -12.98
CA SER A 256 16.52 3.72 -13.78
C SER A 256 17.76 3.54 -12.91
#